data_d06853d3cb6e8fd566b6499c206ca7c0
#
_entry.id   d06853d3cb6e8fd566b6499c206ca7c0
#
_cell.length_a   1.000
_cell.length_b   1.000
_cell.length_c   1.000
_cell.angle_alpha   90.00
_cell.angle_beta   90.00
_cell.angle_gamma   90.00
#
_symmetry.space_group_name_H-M   'P 1'
#
loop_
_entity.id
_entity.type
_entity.pdbx_description
1 polymer ?
#
loop_
_entity_poly.entity_id
_entity_poly.type
_entity_poly.pdbx_seq_one_letter_code
_entity_poly.pdbx_strand_id
1 'polypeptide(L)' 'ALFDLYRITTEEDLCTSGFYDYLDEGAIVAAEWSENLADLLALEHPIRVDIQHLGGDDRKITIEGVTF' A
#
# COMPACT_ATOMS: atom_id res chain seq x y z
N ALA A 1 9.25 -7.48 2.23
CA ALA A 1 8.17 -7.72 3.20
C ALA A 1 6.80 -7.47 2.56
N LEU A 2 5.83 -8.27 2.91
CA LEU A 2 4.46 -8.17 2.41
C LEU A 2 3.51 -7.94 3.60
N PHE A 3 2.70 -6.90 3.51
CA PHE A 3 1.73 -6.55 4.55
C PHE A 3 0.31 -6.53 3.99
N ASP A 4 -0.64 -7.07 4.74
CA ASP A 4 -2.06 -6.93 4.51
C ASP A 4 -2.62 -5.95 5.55
N LEU A 5 -2.88 -4.72 5.11
CA LEU A 5 -3.29 -3.63 5.99
C LEU A 5 -4.78 -3.30 5.90
N TYR A 6 -5.58 -4.13 5.28
CA TYR A 6 -7.00 -3.83 5.06
C TYR A 6 -7.80 -3.65 6.35
N ARG A 7 -7.40 -4.32 7.44
CA ARG A 7 -8.08 -4.22 8.72
C ARG A 7 -7.56 -3.10 9.61
N ILE A 8 -6.48 -2.45 9.19
CA ILE A 8 -5.89 -1.36 9.95
C ILE A 8 -6.61 -0.07 9.58
N THR A 9 -7.11 0.65 10.57
CA THR A 9 -7.88 1.89 10.38
C THR A 9 -7.28 3.09 11.08
N THR A 10 -6.27 2.90 11.94
CA THR A 10 -5.64 3.99 12.71
C THR A 10 -4.14 3.98 12.52
N GLU A 11 -3.52 5.15 12.70
CA GLU A 11 -2.06 5.29 12.68
C GLU A 11 -1.39 4.44 13.77
N GLU A 12 -2.01 4.37 14.95
CA GLU A 12 -1.50 3.57 16.06
C GLU A 12 -1.39 2.10 15.67
N ASP A 13 -2.43 1.55 15.05
CA ASP A 13 -2.43 0.17 14.59
C ASP A 13 -1.38 -0.07 13.51
N LEU A 14 -1.17 0.90 12.63
CA LEU A 14 -0.15 0.82 11.60
C LEU A 14 1.25 0.80 12.23
N CYS A 15 1.50 1.64 13.22
CA CYS A 15 2.77 1.67 13.95
C CYS A 15 3.08 0.34 14.63
N THR A 16 2.07 -0.28 15.26
CA THR A 16 2.26 -1.55 15.98
C THR A 16 2.40 -2.76 15.06
N SER A 17 2.06 -2.62 13.79
CA SER A 17 2.19 -3.72 12.81
C SER A 17 3.62 -4.03 12.41
N GLY A 18 4.57 -3.14 12.71
CA GLY A 18 5.96 -3.26 12.26
C GLY A 18 6.23 -2.63 10.89
N PHE A 19 5.22 -2.05 10.27
CA PHE A 19 5.32 -1.49 8.93
C PHE A 19 6.42 -0.44 8.82
N TYR A 20 6.44 0.53 9.73
CA TYR A 20 7.43 1.60 9.71
C TYR A 20 8.85 1.12 10.00
N ASP A 21 9.00 0.08 10.81
CA ASP A 21 10.32 -0.50 11.11
C ASP A 21 10.97 -1.05 9.84
N TYR A 22 10.20 -1.73 9.00
CA TYR A 22 10.70 -2.24 7.72
C TYR A 22 11.05 -1.12 6.75
N LEU A 23 10.27 -0.03 6.73
CA LEU A 23 10.58 1.13 5.90
C LEU A 23 11.89 1.79 6.35
N ASP A 24 12.09 1.93 7.66
CA ASP A 24 13.29 2.54 8.23
C ASP A 24 14.54 1.71 7.95
N GLU A 25 14.40 0.41 7.85
CA GLU A 25 15.50 -0.49 7.48
C GLU A 25 15.88 -0.42 5.99
N GLY A 26 15.11 0.32 5.20
CA GLY A 26 15.33 0.39 3.75
C GLY A 26 14.88 -0.87 3.01
N ALA A 27 14.04 -1.68 3.63
CA ALA A 27 13.51 -2.88 3.00
C ALA A 27 12.54 -2.53 1.86
N ILE A 28 12.45 -3.43 0.88
CA ILE A 28 11.38 -3.34 -0.12
C ILE A 28 10.09 -3.85 0.54
N VAL A 29 9.07 -3.00 0.57
CA VAL A 29 7.81 -3.31 1.23
C VAL A 29 6.67 -3.26 0.21
N ALA A 30 5.91 -4.33 0.12
CA ALA A 30 4.66 -4.37 -0.61
C ALA A 30 3.50 -4.45 0.40
N ALA A 31 2.49 -3.63 0.21
CA ALA A 31 1.35 -3.58 1.11
C ALA A 31 0.03 -3.49 0.35
N GLU A 32 -0.96 -4.23 0.82
CA GLU A 32 -2.34 -4.07 0.42
C GLU A 32 -3.05 -3.23 1.48
N TRP A 33 -3.77 -2.20 1.06
CA TRP A 33 -4.43 -1.31 2.01
C TRP A 33 -5.83 -0.91 1.56
N SER A 34 -6.66 -0.45 2.53
CA SER A 34 -7.95 0.17 2.25
C SER A 34 -7.80 1.68 2.08
N GLU A 35 -8.86 2.33 1.57
CA GLU A 35 -8.93 3.78 1.43
C GLU A 35 -8.71 4.52 2.77
N ASN A 36 -8.99 3.87 3.90
CA ASN A 36 -8.80 4.47 5.22
C ASN A 36 -7.35 4.84 5.52
N LEU A 37 -6.38 4.20 4.87
CA LEU A 37 -4.96 4.45 5.09
C LEU A 37 -4.33 5.29 3.98
N ALA A 38 -5.07 5.67 2.96
CA ALA A 38 -4.51 6.36 1.79
C ALA A 38 -3.73 7.62 2.17
N ASP A 39 -4.26 8.44 3.07
CA ASP A 39 -3.61 9.68 3.49
C ASP A 39 -2.30 9.43 4.24
N LEU A 40 -2.28 8.43 5.13
CA LEU A 40 -1.08 8.07 5.89
C LEU A 40 0.00 7.50 4.98
N LEU A 41 -0.38 6.63 4.07
CA LEU A 41 0.57 5.98 3.17
C LEU A 41 1.10 6.94 2.11
N ALA A 42 0.33 7.97 1.74
CA ALA A 42 0.76 8.98 0.79
C ALA A 42 1.99 9.75 1.28
N LEU A 43 2.17 9.89 2.60
CA LEU A 43 3.34 10.55 3.18
C LEU A 43 4.64 9.80 2.89
N GLU A 44 4.58 8.53 2.58
CA GLU A 44 5.74 7.69 2.27
C GLU A 44 6.10 7.71 0.78
N HIS A 45 5.37 8.46 -0.04
CA HIS A 45 5.56 8.55 -1.49
C HIS A 45 5.60 7.16 -2.18
N PRO A 46 4.59 6.31 -1.96
CA PRO A 46 4.62 4.95 -2.47
C PRO A 46 4.41 4.89 -3.98
N ILE A 47 4.84 3.78 -4.56
CA ILE A 47 4.37 3.39 -5.87
C ILE A 47 3.00 2.75 -5.66
N ARG A 48 1.97 3.36 -6.23
CA ARG A 48 0.61 2.85 -6.11
C ARG A 48 0.26 1.99 -7.30
N VAL A 49 -0.22 0.79 -7.03
CA VAL A 49 -0.74 -0.13 -8.06
C VAL A 49 -2.22 -0.33 -7.81
N ASP A 50 -3.04 0.07 -8.78
CA ASP A 50 -4.49 -0.07 -8.71
C ASP A 50 -4.93 -1.12 -9.73
N ILE A 51 -5.61 -2.17 -9.28
CA ILE A 51 -6.07 -3.25 -10.12
C ILE A 51 -7.58 -3.25 -10.13
N GLN A 52 -8.17 -2.97 -11.29
CA GLN A 52 -9.61 -2.93 -11.47
C GLN A 52 -10.08 -4.16 -12.26
N HIS A 53 -11.10 -4.84 -11.72
CA HIS A 53 -11.75 -5.94 -12.41
C HIS A 53 -12.75 -5.40 -13.43
N LEU A 54 -12.57 -5.74 -14.71
CA LEU A 54 -13.44 -5.27 -15.80
C LEU A 54 -14.48 -6.30 -16.22
N GLY A 55 -14.49 -7.47 -15.60
CA GLY A 55 -15.35 -8.58 -15.94
C GLY A 55 -14.58 -9.70 -16.64
N GLY A 56 -15.07 -10.95 -16.52
CA GLY A 56 -14.36 -12.10 -17.05
C GLY A 56 -12.93 -12.19 -16.54
N ASP A 57 -11.99 -12.34 -17.47
CA ASP A 57 -10.56 -12.43 -17.15
C ASP A 57 -9.82 -11.09 -17.34
N ASP A 58 -10.54 -10.02 -17.68
CA ASP A 58 -9.95 -8.72 -17.95
C ASP A 58 -9.69 -7.93 -16.67
N ARG A 59 -8.53 -7.26 -16.63
CA ARG A 59 -8.12 -6.39 -15.54
C ARG A 59 -7.53 -5.12 -16.10
N LYS A 60 -7.76 -4.01 -15.41
CA LYS A 60 -7.08 -2.75 -15.68
C LYS A 60 -6.10 -2.47 -14.55
N ILE A 61 -4.83 -2.30 -14.89
CA ILE A 61 -3.78 -2.00 -13.91
C ILE A 61 -3.29 -0.59 -14.15
N THR A 62 -3.36 0.22 -13.10
CA THR A 62 -2.86 1.60 -13.12
C THR A 62 -1.71 1.70 -12.12
N ILE A 63 -0.57 2.23 -12.57
CA ILE A 63 0.62 2.40 -11.72
C ILE A 63 0.95 3.88 -11.65
N GLU A 64 1.03 4.40 -10.41
CA GLU A 64 1.34 5.80 -10.12
C GLU A 64 2.57 5.90 -9.23
N GLY A 65 3.29 7.01 -9.34
CA GLY A 65 4.48 7.27 -8.53
C GLY A 65 5.79 6.82 -9.16
N VAL A 66 5.73 6.39 -10.41
CA VAL A 66 6.91 5.96 -11.17
C VAL A 66 6.97 6.73 -12.48
N THR A 67 8.18 7.09 -12.89
CA THR A 67 8.42 7.69 -14.21
C THR A 67 8.96 6.61 -15.14
N PHE A 68 8.29 6.39 -16.24
CA PHE A 68 8.68 5.40 -17.24
C PHE A 68 9.48 6.01 -18.38
#